data_13764c92355033464e216d34536239ae
#
_entry.id   13764c92355033464e216d34536239ae
#
_cell.length_a   1.000
_cell.length_b   1.000
_cell.length_c   1.000
_cell.angle_alpha   90.00
_cell.angle_beta   90.00
_cell.angle_gamma   90.00
#
_symmetry.space_group_name_H-M   'P 1'
#
loop_
_entity.id
_entity.type
_entity.pdbx_description
1 polymer ?
#
loop_
_entity_poly.entity_id
_entity_poly.type
_entity_poly.pdbx_seq_one_letter_code
_entity_poly.pdbx_strand_id
1 'polypeptide(L)'
;MTQNDDRARLEAWLVGRGEYELFPCDPALADTAAFCSAYGFGLEDAANTIVVVGKSDPPRYAACILLGTHRLDANHAVRDRLGVRRVSFASAEGAQALTGQEIGAVTAFGLPDGLPIWVDAAVMERPRIVLGGGSRRWKVIAPASILLTLPGAAVVEGLAHPAATSDAE
;
A
#
# COMPACT_ATOMS: atom_id res chain seq x y z
N MET A 1 -6.56 15.07 15.16
CA MET A 1 -6.39 15.49 13.76
C MET A 1 -7.75 15.49 13.07
N THR A 2 -8.11 16.55 12.40
CA THR A 2 -9.39 16.65 11.70
C THR A 2 -9.32 16.02 10.30
N GLN A 3 -10.48 15.80 9.69
CA GLN A 3 -10.55 15.32 8.29
C GLN A 3 -9.85 16.30 7.33
N ASN A 4 -9.93 17.60 7.61
CA ASN A 4 -9.25 18.62 6.80
C ASN A 4 -7.73 18.57 6.97
N ASP A 5 -7.24 18.27 8.17
CA ASP A 5 -5.80 18.12 8.41
C ASP A 5 -5.25 16.89 7.67
N ASP A 6 -5.98 15.79 7.70
CA ASP A 6 -5.63 14.57 6.96
C ASP A 6 -5.59 14.83 5.45
N ARG A 7 -6.57 15.57 4.94
CA ARG A 7 -6.62 15.97 3.54
C ARG A 7 -5.44 16.83 3.15
N ALA A 8 -5.14 17.85 3.92
CA ALA A 8 -4.03 18.77 3.65
C ALA A 8 -2.68 18.05 3.64
N ARG A 9 -2.49 17.12 4.58
CA ARG A 9 -1.29 16.29 4.64
C ARG A 9 -1.17 15.40 3.39
N LEU A 10 -2.26 14.75 3.00
CA LEU A 10 -2.29 13.89 1.82
C LEU A 10 -2.03 14.69 0.54
N GLU A 11 -2.64 15.85 0.38
CA GLU A 11 -2.39 16.74 -0.74
C GLU A 11 -0.92 17.17 -0.83
N ALA A 12 -0.29 17.42 0.32
CA ALA A 12 1.14 17.78 0.37
C ALA A 12 2.03 16.63 -0.13
N TRP A 13 1.67 15.37 0.16
CA TRP A 13 2.40 14.21 -0.36
C TRP A 13 2.21 14.00 -1.86
N LEU A 14 1.07 14.40 -2.41
CA LEU A 14 0.69 14.15 -3.80
C LEU A 14 1.05 15.29 -4.76
N VAL A 15 1.33 16.48 -4.25
CA VAL A 15 1.63 17.63 -5.10
C VAL A 15 2.80 17.34 -6.05
N GLY A 16 2.62 17.65 -7.32
CA GLY A 16 3.65 17.46 -8.35
C GLY A 16 3.82 16.03 -8.85
N ARG A 17 3.00 15.07 -8.40
CA ARG A 17 3.13 13.65 -8.81
C ARG A 17 2.26 13.27 -10.00
N GLY A 18 1.40 14.16 -10.47
CA GLY A 18 0.51 13.92 -11.59
C GLY A 18 -0.96 13.96 -11.20
N GLU A 19 -1.80 13.31 -12.00
CA GLU A 19 -3.24 13.26 -11.81
C GLU A 19 -3.61 12.37 -10.62
N TYR A 20 -4.51 12.85 -9.78
CA TYR A 20 -5.11 12.08 -8.69
C TYR A 20 -6.47 12.65 -8.30
N GLU A 21 -7.27 11.83 -7.65
CA GLU A 21 -8.53 12.21 -7.02
C GLU A 21 -8.50 11.77 -5.55
N LEU A 22 -8.90 12.67 -4.66
CA LEU A 22 -9.11 12.34 -3.25
C LEU A 22 -10.56 11.92 -3.06
N PHE A 23 -10.75 10.75 -2.50
CA PHE A 23 -12.06 10.16 -2.28
C PHE A 23 -12.34 10.07 -0.77
N PRO A 24 -13.38 10.78 -0.26
CA PRO A 24 -13.73 10.71 1.15
C PRO A 24 -14.27 9.32 1.49
N CYS A 25 -13.87 8.82 2.65
CA CYS A 25 -14.22 7.48 3.10
C CYS A 25 -14.75 7.53 4.53
N ASP A 26 -15.80 6.75 4.78
CA ASP A 26 -16.23 6.48 6.15
C ASP A 26 -15.14 5.62 6.83
N PRO A 27 -14.58 6.07 7.98
CA PRO A 27 -13.54 5.30 8.67
C PRO A 27 -13.92 3.86 8.99
N ALA A 28 -15.19 3.57 9.22
CA ALA A 28 -15.68 2.21 9.46
C ALA A 28 -15.61 1.31 8.23
N LEU A 29 -15.49 1.90 7.04
CA LEU A 29 -15.47 1.21 5.74
C LEU A 29 -14.10 1.32 5.05
N ALA A 30 -13.06 1.71 5.77
CA ALA A 30 -11.75 1.97 5.16
C ALA A 30 -10.97 0.71 4.78
N ASP A 31 -11.29 -0.44 5.37
CA ASP A 31 -10.66 -1.71 4.97
C ASP A 31 -10.99 -2.02 3.50
N THR A 32 -10.01 -2.52 2.76
CA THR A 32 -10.07 -2.61 1.29
C THR A 32 -11.34 -3.29 0.79
N ALA A 33 -11.66 -4.47 1.30
CA ALA A 33 -12.84 -5.20 0.85
C ALA A 33 -14.14 -4.46 1.18
N ALA A 34 -14.24 -3.90 2.40
CA ALA A 34 -15.40 -3.12 2.82
C ALA A 34 -15.57 -1.85 1.99
N PHE A 35 -14.48 -1.15 1.71
CA PHE A 35 -14.48 0.03 0.88
C PHE A 35 -14.93 -0.28 -0.56
N CYS A 36 -14.35 -1.27 -1.18
CA CYS A 36 -14.70 -1.66 -2.55
C CYS A 36 -16.17 -2.04 -2.65
N SER A 37 -16.67 -2.83 -1.71
CA SER A 37 -18.08 -3.24 -1.67
C SER A 37 -19.02 -2.05 -1.48
N ALA A 38 -18.71 -1.15 -0.55
CA ALA A 38 -19.58 -0.02 -0.22
C ALA A 38 -19.61 1.06 -1.30
N TYR A 39 -18.48 1.32 -1.95
CA TYR A 39 -18.33 2.43 -2.89
C TYR A 39 -18.27 2.00 -4.36
N GLY A 40 -18.45 0.72 -4.66
CA GLY A 40 -18.57 0.25 -6.04
C GLY A 40 -17.27 0.11 -6.81
N PHE A 41 -16.14 -0.12 -6.12
CA PHE A 41 -14.86 -0.39 -6.75
C PHE A 41 -14.59 -1.89 -6.83
N GLY A 42 -13.90 -2.32 -7.88
CA GLY A 42 -13.42 -3.68 -7.98
C GLY A 42 -12.19 -3.92 -7.09
N LEU A 43 -12.14 -5.06 -6.44
CA LEU A 43 -10.99 -5.43 -5.61
C LEU A 43 -9.69 -5.54 -6.43
N GLU A 44 -9.81 -5.87 -7.70
CA GLU A 44 -8.72 -5.93 -8.68
C GLU A 44 -8.10 -4.56 -9.00
N ASP A 45 -8.79 -3.47 -8.68
CA ASP A 45 -8.30 -2.11 -8.85
C ASP A 45 -7.79 -1.48 -7.56
N ALA A 46 -7.91 -2.17 -6.44
CA ALA A 46 -7.39 -1.72 -5.16
C ALA A 46 -5.94 -2.14 -4.99
N ALA A 47 -5.07 -1.21 -4.61
CA ALA A 47 -3.67 -1.46 -4.35
C ALA A 47 -3.35 -1.20 -2.87
N ASN A 48 -3.00 -2.25 -2.17
CA ASN A 48 -2.68 -2.21 -0.74
C ASN A 48 -1.19 -1.98 -0.54
N THR A 49 -0.84 -1.23 0.48
CA THR A 49 0.54 -1.05 0.94
C THR A 49 0.76 -1.86 2.21
N ILE A 50 1.65 -2.83 2.14
CA ILE A 50 2.00 -3.71 3.26
C ILE A 50 3.44 -3.44 3.67
N VAL A 51 3.65 -3.09 4.93
CA VAL A 51 5.00 -2.96 5.49
C VAL A 51 5.47 -4.33 5.95
N VAL A 52 6.65 -4.71 5.50
CA VAL A 52 7.30 -5.96 5.89
C VAL A 52 8.57 -5.67 6.67
N VAL A 53 8.94 -6.59 7.55
CA VAL A 53 10.16 -6.52 8.35
C VAL A 53 10.97 -7.80 8.18
N GLY A 54 12.22 -7.64 7.79
CA GLY A 54 13.19 -8.71 7.73
C GLY A 54 13.95 -8.84 9.03
N LYS A 55 14.08 -10.06 9.52
CA LYS A 55 14.79 -10.33 10.75
C LYS A 55 16.30 -10.16 10.52
N SER A 56 16.83 -9.07 11.03
CA SER A 56 18.27 -8.74 11.02
C SER A 56 18.52 -7.72 12.14
N ASP A 57 19.77 -7.41 12.39
CA ASP A 57 20.18 -6.39 13.36
C ASP A 57 21.04 -5.34 12.65
N PRO A 58 20.52 -4.10 12.42
CA PRO A 58 19.14 -3.66 12.68
C PRO A 58 18.12 -4.32 11.74
N PRO A 59 16.82 -4.31 12.10
CA PRO A 59 15.77 -4.83 11.23
C PRO A 59 15.73 -4.11 9.88
N ARG A 60 15.43 -4.84 8.82
CA ARG A 60 15.24 -4.28 7.46
C ARG A 60 13.77 -4.21 7.13
N TYR A 61 13.34 -3.06 6.62
CA TYR A 61 11.94 -2.81 6.27
C TYR A 61 11.79 -2.55 4.78
N ALA A 62 10.61 -2.83 4.26
CA ALA A 62 10.17 -2.41 2.94
C ALA A 62 8.67 -2.18 2.94
N ALA A 63 8.21 -1.31 2.06
CA ALA A 63 6.79 -1.16 1.74
C ALA A 63 6.51 -1.89 0.44
N CYS A 64 5.56 -2.81 0.45
CA CYS A 64 5.18 -3.62 -0.70
C CYS A 64 3.77 -3.23 -1.14
N ILE A 65 3.60 -2.95 -2.42
CA ILE A 65 2.31 -2.53 -3.00
C ILE A 65 1.82 -3.62 -3.92
N LEU A 66 0.63 -4.13 -3.63
CA LEU A 66 0.03 -5.24 -4.38
C LEU A 66 -1.49 -5.07 -4.50
N LEU A 67 -2.07 -5.70 -5.50
CA LEU A 67 -3.51 -5.66 -5.71
C LEU A 67 -4.26 -6.39 -4.59
N GLY A 68 -5.48 -5.95 -4.31
CA GLY A 68 -6.33 -6.55 -3.29
C GLY A 68 -6.71 -8.01 -3.59
N THR A 69 -6.59 -8.44 -4.85
CA THR A 69 -6.81 -9.81 -5.30
C THR A 69 -5.57 -10.69 -5.19
N HIS A 70 -4.44 -10.14 -4.77
CA HIS A 70 -3.15 -10.81 -4.73
C HIS A 70 -2.69 -11.04 -3.30
N ARG A 71 -1.75 -11.97 -3.14
CA ARG A 71 -1.08 -12.28 -1.88
C ARG A 71 0.42 -12.06 -2.06
N LEU A 72 1.03 -11.38 -1.11
CA LEU A 72 2.46 -11.09 -1.11
C LEU A 72 3.29 -12.38 -0.95
N ASP A 73 4.30 -12.55 -1.78
CA ASP A 73 5.27 -13.63 -1.65
C ASP A 73 6.37 -13.25 -0.66
N ALA A 74 6.02 -13.26 0.61
CA ALA A 74 6.92 -12.86 1.69
C ALA A 74 8.09 -13.85 1.87
N ASN A 75 7.85 -15.14 1.66
CA ASN A 75 8.80 -16.21 1.95
C ASN A 75 9.87 -16.42 0.87
N HIS A 76 9.70 -15.84 -0.31
CA HIS A 76 10.64 -15.94 -1.43
C HIS A 76 10.99 -14.55 -1.95
N ALA A 77 10.11 -13.90 -2.72
CA ALA A 77 10.41 -12.64 -3.39
C ALA A 77 10.84 -11.53 -2.41
N VAL A 78 10.10 -11.31 -1.34
CA VAL A 78 10.42 -10.28 -0.36
C VAL A 78 11.66 -10.63 0.43
N ARG A 79 11.74 -11.85 0.93
CA ARG A 79 12.88 -12.35 1.70
C ARG A 79 14.19 -12.20 0.91
N ASP A 80 14.19 -12.62 -0.33
CA ASP A 80 15.38 -12.59 -1.17
C ASP A 80 15.81 -11.16 -1.50
N ARG A 81 14.85 -10.26 -1.76
CA ARG A 81 15.16 -8.85 -1.98
C ARG A 81 15.66 -8.13 -0.74
N LEU A 82 15.15 -8.45 0.44
CA LEU A 82 15.64 -7.91 1.71
C LEU A 82 17.02 -8.50 2.09
N GLY A 83 17.39 -9.65 1.53
CA GLY A 83 18.63 -10.32 1.89
C GLY A 83 18.65 -10.84 3.31
N VAL A 84 17.52 -11.38 3.78
CA VAL A 84 17.34 -11.90 5.14
C VAL A 84 16.85 -13.35 5.11
N ARG A 85 16.90 -14.00 6.24
CA ARG A 85 16.43 -15.39 6.37
C ARG A 85 14.94 -15.51 6.64
N ARG A 86 14.37 -14.51 7.31
CA ARG A 86 12.96 -14.50 7.71
C ARG A 86 12.37 -13.13 7.48
N VAL A 87 11.14 -13.11 7.00
CA VAL A 87 10.32 -11.93 6.82
C VAL A 87 9.00 -12.14 7.52
N SER A 88 8.48 -11.11 8.15
CA SER A 88 7.12 -11.06 8.66
C SER A 88 6.45 -9.77 8.22
N PHE A 89 5.13 -9.72 8.29
CA PHE A 89 4.41 -8.47 8.19
C PHE A 89 4.68 -7.66 9.45
N ALA A 90 4.94 -6.36 9.29
CA ALA A 90 5.04 -5.49 10.46
C ALA A 90 3.72 -5.53 11.23
N SER A 91 3.80 -5.48 12.55
CA SER A 91 2.60 -5.31 13.36
C SER A 91 1.92 -3.99 13.02
N ALA A 92 0.63 -3.88 13.32
CA ALA A 92 -0.10 -2.63 13.08
C ALA A 92 0.59 -1.44 13.77
N GLU A 93 1.00 -1.62 15.03
CA GLU A 93 1.71 -0.62 15.81
C GLU A 93 3.11 -0.34 15.24
N GLY A 94 3.81 -1.38 14.76
CA GLY A 94 5.12 -1.24 14.11
C GLY A 94 5.05 -0.47 12.81
N ALA A 95 4.05 -0.75 11.98
CA ALA A 95 3.82 0.00 10.74
C ALA A 95 3.48 1.45 11.03
N GLN A 96 2.63 1.72 12.03
CA GLN A 96 2.28 3.08 12.44
C GLN A 96 3.50 3.84 12.97
N ALA A 97 4.31 3.20 13.80
CA ALA A 97 5.52 3.81 14.35
C ALA A 97 6.54 4.17 13.25
N LEU A 98 6.68 3.28 12.25
CA LEU A 98 7.59 3.49 11.12
C LEU A 98 7.10 4.58 10.18
N THR A 99 5.81 4.58 9.84
CA THR A 99 5.26 5.42 8.77
C THR A 99 4.62 6.71 9.26
N GLY A 100 4.25 6.79 10.53
CA GLY A 100 3.45 7.91 11.06
C GLY A 100 2.01 7.94 10.55
N GLN A 101 1.54 6.86 9.91
CA GLN A 101 0.22 6.79 9.30
C GLN A 101 -0.74 5.95 10.14
N GLU A 102 -2.03 6.19 9.98
CA GLU A 102 -3.06 5.52 10.79
C GLU A 102 -3.12 4.03 10.49
N ILE A 103 -3.30 3.22 11.53
CA ILE A 103 -3.48 1.76 11.41
C ILE A 103 -4.65 1.48 10.47
N GLY A 104 -4.42 0.58 9.51
CA GLY A 104 -5.42 0.21 8.51
C GLY A 104 -5.54 1.17 7.33
N ALA A 105 -4.69 2.19 7.25
CA ALA A 105 -4.73 3.20 6.20
C ALA A 105 -3.35 3.54 5.61
N VAL A 106 -2.36 2.70 5.84
CA VAL A 106 -1.00 2.94 5.32
C VAL A 106 -1.02 3.02 3.80
N THR A 107 -0.35 4.02 3.28
CA THR A 107 -0.22 4.27 1.85
C THR A 107 1.24 4.38 1.43
N ALA A 108 1.47 4.28 0.13
CA ALA A 108 2.78 4.46 -0.47
C ALA A 108 3.30 5.91 -0.41
N PHE A 109 2.41 6.86 -0.18
CA PHE A 109 2.75 8.28 -0.12
C PHE A 109 3.19 8.67 1.29
N GLY A 110 4.11 9.63 1.39
CA GLY A 110 4.56 10.15 2.69
C GLY A 110 5.34 9.14 3.53
N LEU A 111 5.92 8.12 2.93
CA LEU A 111 6.77 7.17 3.64
C LEU A 111 8.13 7.77 4.00
N PRO A 112 8.80 7.24 5.05
CA PRO A 112 10.13 7.73 5.44
C PRO A 112 11.13 7.65 4.29
N ASP A 113 12.04 8.61 4.24
CA ASP A 113 13.15 8.57 3.29
C ASP A 113 13.99 7.30 3.50
N GLY A 114 14.40 6.71 2.38
CA GLY A 114 15.24 5.50 2.41
C GLY A 114 14.49 4.19 2.60
N LEU A 115 13.19 4.22 2.88
CA LEU A 115 12.39 3.00 2.94
C LEU A 115 12.19 2.46 1.51
N PRO A 116 12.64 1.23 1.19
CA PRO A 116 12.37 0.65 -0.12
C PRO A 116 10.88 0.52 -0.39
N ILE A 117 10.46 0.87 -1.60
CA ILE A 117 9.07 0.76 -2.06
C ILE A 117 9.07 -0.19 -3.26
N TRP A 118 8.44 -1.33 -3.11
CA TRP A 118 8.35 -2.34 -4.16
C TRP A 118 6.91 -2.48 -4.62
N VAL A 119 6.70 -2.33 -5.92
CA VAL A 119 5.38 -2.39 -6.56
C VAL A 119 5.30 -3.68 -7.35
N ASP A 120 4.35 -4.54 -7.02
CA ASP A 120 4.12 -5.74 -7.81
C ASP A 120 3.74 -5.36 -9.26
N ALA A 121 4.34 -6.03 -10.22
CA ALA A 121 4.13 -5.71 -11.64
C ALA A 121 2.65 -5.73 -12.06
N ALA A 122 1.83 -6.57 -11.45
CA ALA A 122 0.40 -6.64 -11.75
C ALA A 122 -0.34 -5.33 -11.43
N VAL A 123 0.14 -4.56 -10.46
CA VAL A 123 -0.44 -3.24 -10.13
C VAL A 123 -0.31 -2.30 -11.33
N MET A 124 0.83 -2.35 -12.02
CA MET A 124 1.11 -1.47 -13.15
C MET A 124 0.29 -1.79 -14.40
N GLU A 125 -0.35 -2.94 -14.44
CA GLU A 125 -1.25 -3.33 -15.51
C GLU A 125 -2.65 -2.72 -15.38
N ARG A 126 -2.97 -2.14 -14.22
CA ARG A 126 -4.25 -1.49 -13.98
C ARG A 126 -4.17 -0.02 -14.43
N PRO A 127 -5.12 0.47 -15.23
CA PRO A 127 -5.09 1.87 -15.68
C PRO A 127 -5.30 2.86 -14.54
N ARG A 128 -6.19 2.54 -13.61
CA ARG A 128 -6.44 3.34 -12.39
C ARG A 128 -6.52 2.42 -11.20
N ILE A 129 -6.02 2.90 -10.07
CA ILE A 129 -5.98 2.15 -8.82
C ILE A 129 -6.52 2.99 -7.67
N VAL A 130 -7.04 2.31 -6.67
CA VAL A 130 -7.46 2.89 -5.40
C VAL A 130 -6.40 2.57 -4.36
N LEU A 131 -5.87 3.60 -3.72
CA LEU A 131 -4.82 3.52 -2.72
C LEU A 131 -5.32 4.05 -1.37
N GLY A 132 -4.70 3.61 -0.29
CA GLY A 132 -4.90 4.23 1.02
C GLY A 132 -4.49 5.69 1.03
N GLY A 133 -4.98 6.43 2.00
CA GLY A 133 -4.73 7.87 2.14
C GLY A 133 -3.89 8.27 3.36
N GLY A 134 -3.36 7.30 4.11
CA GLY A 134 -2.61 7.58 5.34
C GLY A 134 -3.50 7.83 6.56
N SER A 135 -4.78 8.03 6.36
CA SER A 135 -5.84 8.04 7.36
C SER A 135 -7.05 7.26 6.86
N ARG A 136 -7.88 6.79 7.76
CA ARG A 136 -9.07 6.01 7.39
C ARG A 136 -10.18 6.86 6.75
N ARG A 137 -9.99 8.18 6.65
CA ARG A 137 -10.98 9.12 6.11
C ARG A 137 -10.82 9.40 4.62
N TRP A 138 -9.72 9.01 4.02
CA TRP A 138 -9.40 9.33 2.63
C TRP A 138 -8.82 8.15 1.88
N LYS A 139 -9.19 8.05 0.61
CA LYS A 139 -8.54 7.19 -0.38
C LYS A 139 -8.00 8.05 -1.53
N VAL A 140 -7.03 7.52 -2.24
CA VAL A 140 -6.48 8.14 -3.45
C VAL A 140 -6.86 7.28 -4.64
N ILE A 141 -7.43 7.90 -5.65
CA ILE A 141 -7.68 7.25 -6.95
C ILE A 141 -6.76 7.91 -7.96
N ALA A 142 -5.94 7.12 -8.62
CA ALA A 142 -4.93 7.64 -9.54
C ALA A 142 -4.54 6.60 -10.58
N PRO A 143 -3.93 7.04 -11.70
CA PRO A 143 -3.25 6.10 -12.59
C PRO A 143 -2.14 5.36 -11.83
N ALA A 144 -1.93 4.08 -12.15
CA ALA A 144 -0.89 3.28 -11.48
C ALA A 144 0.50 3.91 -11.63
N SER A 145 0.74 4.64 -12.70
CA SER A 145 2.00 5.35 -12.96
C SER A 145 2.38 6.36 -11.87
N ILE A 146 1.44 6.80 -11.04
CA ILE A 146 1.75 7.70 -9.91
C ILE A 146 2.78 7.07 -8.95
N LEU A 147 2.76 5.74 -8.83
CA LEU A 147 3.70 5.01 -7.98
C LEU A 147 5.15 5.12 -8.45
N LEU A 148 5.37 5.33 -9.75
CA LEU A 148 6.71 5.49 -10.32
C LEU A 148 7.33 6.86 -10.00
N THR A 149 6.54 7.80 -9.50
CA THR A 149 7.02 9.12 -9.06
C THR A 149 7.63 9.09 -7.67
N LEU A 150 7.45 7.99 -6.93
CA LEU A 150 7.92 7.86 -5.55
C LEU A 150 9.42 7.58 -5.52
N PRO A 151 10.19 8.29 -4.69
CA PRO A 151 11.63 8.04 -4.57
C PRO A 151 11.92 6.60 -4.15
N GLY A 152 12.80 5.93 -4.87
CA GLY A 152 13.21 4.55 -4.55
C GLY A 152 12.18 3.48 -4.90
N ALA A 153 11.09 3.82 -5.59
CA ALA A 153 10.11 2.85 -6.03
C ALA A 153 10.67 1.96 -7.15
N ALA A 154 10.45 0.67 -7.02
CA ALA A 154 10.85 -0.32 -8.03
C ALA A 154 9.68 -1.25 -8.33
N VAL A 155 9.44 -1.50 -9.61
CA VAL A 155 8.48 -2.52 -10.06
C VAL A 155 9.14 -3.89 -9.98
N VAL A 156 8.47 -4.85 -9.37
CA VAL A 156 9.00 -6.18 -9.12
C VAL A 156 8.06 -7.23 -9.71
N GLU A 157 8.59 -8.02 -10.64
CA GLU A 157 7.87 -9.18 -11.16
C GLU A 157 7.76 -10.25 -10.08
N GLY A 158 6.56 -10.81 -9.91
CA GLY A 158 6.33 -11.90 -8.97
C GLY A 158 6.45 -11.53 -7.51
N LEU A 159 6.33 -10.24 -7.15
CA LEU A 159 6.31 -9.83 -5.75
C LEU A 159 5.08 -10.39 -5.03
N ALA A 160 3.97 -10.46 -5.73
CA ALA A 160 2.72 -11.04 -5.27
C ALA A 160 2.12 -11.95 -6.33
N HIS A 161 1.25 -12.84 -5.91
CA HIS A 161 0.57 -13.79 -6.78
C HIS A 161 -0.94 -13.71 -6.56
N PRO A 162 -1.76 -14.02 -7.59
CA PRO A 162 -3.20 -14.10 -7.39
C PRO A 162 -3.52 -14.99 -6.19
N ALA A 163 -4.35 -14.49 -5.28
CA ALA A 163 -4.82 -15.28 -4.16
C ALA A 163 -5.65 -16.45 -4.71
N ALA A 164 -5.45 -17.64 -4.14
CA ALA A 164 -6.33 -18.76 -4.47
C ALA A 164 -7.76 -18.32 -4.16
N THR A 165 -8.67 -18.45 -5.15
CA THR A 165 -10.09 -18.34 -4.85
C THR A 165 -10.39 -19.44 -3.84
N SER A 166 -10.67 -19.04 -2.60
CA SER A 166 -11.33 -19.95 -1.70
C SER A 166 -12.66 -20.23 -2.39
N ASP A 167 -12.83 -21.46 -2.87
CA ASP A 167 -14.16 -21.95 -3.12
C ASP A 167 -14.86 -21.88 -1.77
N ALA A 168 -15.56 -20.80 -1.57
CA ALA A 168 -16.42 -20.68 -0.42
C ALA A 168 -17.53 -21.71 -0.61
N GLU A 169 -17.41 -22.80 0.07
CA GLU A 169 -18.52 -23.69 0.28
C GLU A 169 -19.52 -23.05 1.26
#